data_756a57d30e193d793484fdeba98d4064
#
_entry.id   756a57d30e193d793484fdeba98d4064
#
_cell.length_a   1.000
_cell.length_b   1.000
_cell.length_c   1.000
_cell.angle_alpha   90.00
_cell.angle_beta   90.00
_cell.angle_gamma   90.00
#
_symmetry.space_group_name_H-M   'P 1'
#
loop_
_entity.id
_entity.type
_entity.pdbx_description
1 polymer ?
#
loop_
_entity_poly.entity_id
_entity_poly.type
_entity_poly.pdbx_seq_one_letter_code
_entity_poly.pdbx_strand_id
1 'polypeptide(L)'
;DKTDITMQIHDIQTEFTPICGFSIKSELGNAPTLINATRATNFIYEVKSFRGTLQDVNQIETSSKIKDRLTKIEELGGQLEFYKCENDVFNDNLRKADSLMPEYLAEILLKYYKGQGRYLRDLVDDEIKTIRVKDFLKAILLGMFSGTPWDGAYTCNGLVVVRKDGDLLLYHVIKDMEL
;
A
#
# COMPACT_ATOMS: atom_id res chain seq x y z
N ASP A 1 3.63 -7.21 -15.57
CA ASP A 1 4.92 -7.62 -15.03
C ASP A 1 5.58 -6.44 -14.30
N LYS A 2 6.18 -6.70 -13.15
CA LYS A 2 6.89 -5.70 -12.32
C LYS A 2 8.40 -5.70 -12.58
N THR A 3 8.87 -6.51 -13.50
CA THR A 3 10.30 -6.65 -13.79
C THR A 3 10.81 -5.48 -14.63
N ASP A 4 11.74 -4.71 -14.08
CA ASP A 4 12.42 -3.61 -14.76
C ASP A 4 13.78 -4.07 -15.33
N ILE A 5 14.43 -5.03 -14.66
CA ILE A 5 15.72 -5.61 -15.06
C ILE A 5 15.74 -7.12 -14.80
N THR A 6 16.43 -7.86 -15.66
CA THR A 6 16.70 -9.29 -15.46
C THR A 6 18.20 -9.50 -15.24
N MET A 7 18.55 -10.35 -14.27
CA MET A 7 19.93 -10.70 -13.96
C MET A 7 20.05 -12.21 -13.83
N GLN A 8 21.15 -12.76 -14.31
CA GLN A 8 21.54 -14.13 -14.00
C GLN A 8 22.37 -14.12 -12.74
N ILE A 9 21.93 -14.87 -11.73
CA ILE A 9 22.60 -14.97 -10.43
C ILE A 9 23.26 -16.34 -10.36
N HIS A 10 24.57 -16.36 -10.09
CA HIS A 10 25.28 -17.59 -9.82
C HIS A 10 25.32 -17.85 -8.31
N ASP A 11 24.61 -18.88 -7.87
CA ASP A 11 24.71 -19.37 -6.49
C ASP A 11 25.90 -20.31 -6.37
N ILE A 12 26.94 -19.85 -5.67
CA ILE A 12 28.21 -20.57 -5.50
C ILE A 12 28.02 -21.88 -4.70
N GLN A 13 26.99 -21.97 -3.85
CA GLN A 13 26.77 -23.14 -3.00
C GLN A 13 26.07 -24.29 -3.75
N THR A 14 25.13 -23.93 -4.63
CA THR A 14 24.31 -24.91 -5.38
C THR A 14 24.72 -25.05 -6.83
N GLU A 15 25.64 -24.20 -7.31
CA GLU A 15 26.04 -24.06 -8.72
C GLU A 15 24.87 -23.70 -9.66
N PHE A 16 23.72 -23.33 -9.07
CA PHE A 16 22.54 -22.98 -9.83
C PHE A 16 22.64 -21.53 -10.36
N THR A 17 22.20 -21.31 -11.59
CA THR A 17 22.30 -20.00 -12.26
C THR A 17 20.93 -19.51 -12.77
N PRO A 18 19.97 -19.21 -11.85
CA PRO A 18 18.65 -18.77 -12.25
C PRO A 18 18.69 -17.38 -12.88
N ILE A 19 17.76 -17.16 -13.81
CA ILE A 19 17.45 -15.83 -14.32
C ILE A 19 16.39 -15.23 -13.42
N CYS A 20 16.71 -14.11 -12.76
CA CYS A 20 15.84 -13.43 -11.81
C CYS A 20 15.44 -12.05 -12.33
N GLY A 21 14.17 -11.72 -12.20
CA GLY A 21 13.62 -10.40 -12.51
C GLY A 21 13.57 -9.50 -11.26
N PHE A 22 13.96 -8.24 -11.39
CA PHE A 22 13.95 -7.26 -10.30
C PHE A 22 13.21 -5.99 -10.73
N SER A 23 12.46 -5.42 -9.77
CA SER A 23 11.92 -4.08 -9.92
C SER A 23 12.91 -3.04 -9.40
N ILE A 24 13.00 -1.88 -10.04
CA ILE A 24 13.88 -0.78 -9.64
C ILE A 24 13.06 0.27 -8.91
N LYS A 25 13.54 0.71 -7.74
CA LYS A 25 13.03 1.85 -7.00
C LYS A 25 14.16 2.86 -6.78
N SER A 26 13.95 4.11 -7.16
CA SER A 26 14.97 5.15 -7.06
C SER A 26 14.54 6.22 -6.06
N GLU A 27 15.48 6.61 -5.19
CA GLU A 27 15.36 7.76 -4.29
C GLU A 27 15.99 9.04 -4.86
N LEU A 28 16.53 9.00 -6.09
CA LEU A 28 17.22 10.15 -6.71
C LEU A 28 16.28 11.30 -7.11
N GLY A 29 14.98 11.05 -7.15
CA GLY A 29 13.96 12.05 -7.45
C GLY A 29 12.93 12.18 -6.33
N ASN A 30 11.66 12.29 -6.72
CA ASN A 30 10.55 12.22 -5.78
C ASN A 30 10.48 10.82 -5.15
N ALA A 31 10.03 10.78 -3.89
CA ALA A 31 9.86 9.50 -3.20
C ALA A 31 9.01 8.53 -4.07
N PRO A 32 9.50 7.30 -4.31
CA PRO A 32 8.76 6.35 -5.12
C PRO A 32 7.44 5.99 -4.43
N THR A 33 6.35 5.97 -5.19
CA THR A 33 5.06 5.51 -4.70
C THR A 33 4.91 4.01 -4.90
N LEU A 34 4.35 3.32 -3.91
CA LEU A 34 4.02 1.90 -4.03
C LEU A 34 2.71 1.69 -4.78
N ILE A 35 1.74 2.54 -4.49
CA ILE A 35 0.41 2.56 -5.12
C ILE A 35 0.14 3.99 -5.56
N ASN A 36 -0.20 4.17 -6.82
CA ASN A 36 -0.61 5.47 -7.32
C ASN A 36 -2.01 5.80 -6.81
N ALA A 37 -2.20 7.02 -6.33
CA ALA A 37 -3.50 7.54 -5.95
C ALA A 37 -4.35 7.74 -7.22
N THR A 38 -5.28 6.83 -7.45
CA THR A 38 -6.24 6.85 -8.57
C THR A 38 -7.62 6.43 -8.06
N ARG A 39 -8.66 6.57 -8.88
CA ARG A 39 -9.98 6.04 -8.51
C ARG A 39 -9.96 4.53 -8.21
N ALA A 40 -9.03 3.80 -8.82
CA ALA A 40 -8.87 2.36 -8.56
C ALA A 40 -8.40 2.05 -7.12
N THR A 41 -7.84 3.02 -6.41
CA THR A 41 -7.30 2.82 -5.05
C THR A 41 -8.05 3.60 -3.97
N ASN A 42 -9.25 4.08 -4.28
CA ASN A 42 -10.08 4.82 -3.33
C ASN A 42 -10.76 3.90 -2.32
N PHE A 43 -10.78 4.35 -1.07
CA PHE A 43 -11.55 3.77 0.02
C PHE A 43 -12.76 4.65 0.31
N ILE A 44 -13.92 4.06 0.38
CA ILE A 44 -15.19 4.73 0.67
C ILE A 44 -15.52 4.54 2.14
N TYR A 45 -15.81 5.63 2.83
CA TYR A 45 -16.25 5.63 4.22
C TYR A 45 -17.67 6.14 4.30
N GLU A 46 -18.45 5.53 5.16
CA GLU A 46 -19.77 5.99 5.53
C GLU A 46 -19.66 6.86 6.79
N VAL A 47 -20.39 7.97 6.80
CA VAL A 47 -20.43 8.85 7.97
C VAL A 47 -21.68 8.52 8.78
N LYS A 48 -21.51 7.97 9.96
CA LYS A 48 -22.58 7.67 10.92
C LYS A 48 -22.81 8.82 11.90
N SER A 49 -24.02 8.94 12.42
CA SER A 49 -24.40 9.84 13.52
C SER A 49 -24.09 11.33 13.30
N PHE A 50 -23.88 11.74 12.07
CA PHE A 50 -23.53 13.11 11.70
C PHE A 50 -24.71 14.07 11.88
N ARG A 51 -24.50 15.17 12.61
CA ARG A 51 -25.53 16.18 12.93
C ARG A 51 -25.38 17.48 12.15
N GLY A 52 -24.45 17.52 11.20
CA GLY A 52 -24.22 18.67 10.33
C GLY A 52 -24.84 18.51 8.95
N THR A 53 -24.53 19.45 8.08
CA THR A 53 -24.87 19.42 6.65
C THR A 53 -23.66 19.13 5.80
N LEU A 54 -23.84 18.68 4.55
CA LEU A 54 -22.73 18.50 3.61
C LEU A 54 -21.98 19.81 3.37
N GLN A 55 -22.68 20.95 3.46
CA GLN A 55 -22.09 22.27 3.26
C GLN A 55 -21.09 22.59 4.39
N ASP A 56 -21.40 22.24 5.65
CA ASP A 56 -20.50 22.49 6.80
C ASP A 56 -19.12 21.88 6.60
N VAL A 57 -19.05 20.78 5.86
CA VAL A 57 -17.79 20.05 5.59
C VAL A 57 -17.18 20.50 4.25
N ASN A 58 -18.00 20.58 3.20
CA ASN A 58 -17.48 20.79 1.84
C ASN A 58 -16.94 22.21 1.61
N GLN A 59 -17.43 23.22 2.37
CA GLN A 59 -16.91 24.59 2.30
C GLN A 59 -15.49 24.76 2.91
N ILE A 60 -14.96 23.75 3.58
CA ILE A 60 -13.61 23.80 4.14
C ILE A 60 -12.58 23.66 3.02
N GLU A 61 -11.85 24.75 2.74
CA GLU A 61 -10.84 24.84 1.67
C GLU A 61 -9.51 25.36 2.24
N THR A 62 -8.98 24.69 3.26
CA THR A 62 -7.67 24.95 3.86
C THR A 62 -6.56 24.17 3.15
N SER A 63 -5.30 24.48 3.46
CA SER A 63 -4.14 23.68 2.99
C SER A 63 -4.15 22.24 3.54
N SER A 64 -4.87 22.00 4.65
CA SER A 64 -5.03 20.69 5.31
C SER A 64 -6.45 20.17 5.20
N LYS A 65 -7.16 20.51 4.12
CA LYS A 65 -8.61 20.34 3.98
C LYS A 65 -9.14 18.94 4.34
N ILE A 66 -8.41 17.86 4.03
CA ILE A 66 -8.86 16.50 4.37
C ILE A 66 -8.92 16.34 5.88
N LYS A 67 -7.84 16.70 6.58
CA LYS A 67 -7.78 16.64 8.05
C LYS A 67 -8.87 17.51 8.68
N ASP A 68 -9.00 18.75 8.22
CA ASP A 68 -9.95 19.73 8.79
C ASP A 68 -11.40 19.29 8.54
N ARG A 69 -11.70 18.69 7.39
CA ARG A 69 -13.01 18.09 7.09
C ARG A 69 -13.30 16.89 8.01
N LEU A 70 -12.30 16.02 8.24
CA LEU A 70 -12.46 14.90 9.18
C LEU A 70 -12.72 15.40 10.60
N THR A 71 -11.95 16.39 11.06
CA THR A 71 -12.15 17.04 12.36
C THR A 71 -13.56 17.62 12.47
N LYS A 72 -14.03 18.32 11.43
CA LYS A 72 -15.38 18.90 11.40
C LYS A 72 -16.49 17.87 11.47
N ILE A 73 -16.33 16.74 10.79
CA ILE A 73 -17.26 15.61 10.88
C ILE A 73 -17.34 15.10 12.34
N GLU A 74 -16.19 14.93 13.00
CA GLU A 74 -16.13 14.45 14.40
C GLU A 74 -16.74 15.47 15.38
N GLU A 75 -16.46 16.77 15.21
CA GLU A 75 -17.06 17.85 16.03
C GLU A 75 -18.60 17.85 15.95
N LEU A 76 -19.14 17.48 14.79
CA LEU A 76 -20.58 17.38 14.56
C LEU A 76 -21.13 15.97 14.89
N GLY A 77 -20.36 15.18 15.66
CA GLY A 77 -20.77 13.87 16.16
C GLY A 77 -20.67 12.75 15.13
N GLY A 78 -20.12 13.01 13.96
CA GLY A 78 -19.97 12.02 12.90
C GLY A 78 -18.84 11.03 13.20
N GLN A 79 -19.05 9.77 12.83
CA GLN A 79 -18.07 8.69 12.89
C GLN A 79 -17.90 8.12 11.49
N LEU A 80 -16.64 7.95 11.06
CA LEU A 80 -16.34 7.35 9.76
C LEU A 80 -16.10 5.86 9.92
N GLU A 81 -16.89 5.09 9.21
CA GLU A 81 -16.76 3.63 9.12
C GLU A 81 -16.38 3.25 7.69
N PHE A 82 -15.40 2.37 7.54
CA PHE A 82 -15.05 1.84 6.22
C PHE A 82 -16.26 1.10 5.64
N TYR A 83 -16.64 1.49 4.41
CA TYR A 83 -17.76 0.87 3.72
C TYR A 83 -17.29 -0.12 2.66
N LYS A 84 -16.43 0.33 1.73
CA LYS A 84 -15.85 -0.52 0.67
C LYS A 84 -14.69 0.16 -0.05
N CYS A 85 -13.92 -0.60 -0.84
CA CYS A 85 -13.10 -0.03 -1.91
C CYS A 85 -14.00 0.42 -3.08
N GLU A 86 -13.65 1.51 -3.76
CA GLU A 86 -14.42 1.97 -4.94
C GLU A 86 -14.31 0.97 -6.11
N ASN A 87 -13.15 0.32 -6.24
CA ASN A 87 -12.86 -0.62 -7.32
C ASN A 87 -12.86 -2.07 -6.79
N ASP A 88 -13.70 -2.91 -7.38
CA ASP A 88 -13.87 -4.31 -6.98
C ASP A 88 -12.59 -5.14 -7.24
N VAL A 89 -11.88 -4.89 -8.35
CA VAL A 89 -10.62 -5.59 -8.67
C VAL A 89 -9.58 -5.30 -7.60
N PHE A 90 -9.47 -4.05 -7.14
CA PHE A 90 -8.57 -3.68 -6.06
C PHE A 90 -8.95 -4.34 -4.75
N ASN A 91 -10.23 -4.32 -4.41
CA ASN A 91 -10.76 -5.02 -3.22
C ASN A 91 -10.41 -6.51 -3.24
N ASP A 92 -10.65 -7.18 -4.37
CA ASP A 92 -10.35 -8.61 -4.51
C ASP A 92 -8.85 -8.91 -4.40
N ASN A 93 -8.00 -8.05 -4.99
CA ASN A 93 -6.55 -8.16 -4.88
C ASN A 93 -6.08 -8.01 -3.42
N LEU A 94 -6.66 -7.05 -2.68
CA LEU A 94 -6.36 -6.88 -1.26
C LEU A 94 -6.75 -8.13 -0.46
N ARG A 95 -7.96 -8.67 -0.71
CA ARG A 95 -8.47 -9.87 -0.02
C ARG A 95 -7.68 -11.14 -0.35
N LYS A 96 -7.05 -11.21 -1.52
CA LYS A 96 -6.11 -12.30 -1.86
C LYS A 96 -4.81 -12.22 -1.05
N ALA A 97 -4.37 -11.02 -0.67
CA ALA A 97 -3.22 -10.87 0.23
C ALA A 97 -3.59 -11.20 1.69
N ASP A 98 -4.74 -10.71 2.15
CA ASP A 98 -5.35 -11.05 3.43
C ASP A 98 -6.84 -10.66 3.42
N SER A 99 -7.71 -11.51 3.96
CA SER A 99 -9.16 -11.30 3.94
C SER A 99 -9.62 -9.99 4.61
N LEU A 100 -8.84 -9.46 5.54
CA LEU A 100 -9.10 -8.22 6.27
C LEU A 100 -8.23 -7.04 5.77
N MET A 101 -7.48 -7.21 4.69
CA MET A 101 -6.58 -6.17 4.19
C MET A 101 -7.29 -4.87 3.81
N PRO A 102 -8.48 -4.88 3.18
CA PRO A 102 -9.22 -3.65 2.91
C PRO A 102 -9.50 -2.85 4.17
N GLU A 103 -9.94 -3.52 5.23
CA GLU A 103 -10.26 -2.94 6.53
C GLU A 103 -9.01 -2.38 7.22
N TYR A 104 -7.89 -3.12 7.20
CA TYR A 104 -6.61 -2.68 7.77
C TYR A 104 -6.09 -1.42 7.08
N LEU A 105 -6.10 -1.41 5.74
CA LEU A 105 -5.63 -0.24 5.00
C LEU A 105 -6.55 0.96 5.16
N ALA A 106 -7.87 0.74 5.20
CA ALA A 106 -8.82 1.81 5.46
C ALA A 106 -8.58 2.46 6.82
N GLU A 107 -8.36 1.67 7.89
CA GLU A 107 -8.04 2.19 9.22
C GLU A 107 -6.73 2.99 9.20
N ILE A 108 -5.68 2.45 8.59
CA ILE A 108 -4.37 3.10 8.49
C ILE A 108 -4.48 4.44 7.78
N LEU A 109 -5.19 4.50 6.65
CA LEU A 109 -5.41 5.72 5.89
C LEU A 109 -6.20 6.76 6.68
N LEU A 110 -7.24 6.34 7.40
CA LEU A 110 -8.03 7.23 8.24
C LEU A 110 -7.19 7.83 9.37
N LYS A 111 -6.39 7.02 10.07
CA LYS A 111 -5.43 7.48 11.09
C LYS A 111 -4.41 8.48 10.50
N TYR A 112 -3.87 8.18 9.33
CA TYR A 112 -2.93 9.07 8.63
C TYR A 112 -3.54 10.43 8.31
N TYR A 113 -4.73 10.45 7.71
CA TYR A 113 -5.39 11.70 7.36
C TYR A 113 -5.91 12.49 8.56
N LYS A 114 -6.16 11.84 9.69
CA LYS A 114 -6.41 12.50 11.00
C LYS A 114 -5.12 13.08 11.62
N GLY A 115 -3.96 12.78 11.08
CA GLY A 115 -2.67 13.24 11.60
C GLY A 115 -2.19 12.50 12.83
N GLN A 116 -2.64 11.24 13.04
CA GLN A 116 -2.27 10.41 14.19
C GLN A 116 -0.89 9.75 14.05
N GLY A 117 -0.28 9.81 12.86
CA GLY A 117 1.06 9.32 12.60
C GLY A 117 1.52 9.68 11.20
N ARG A 118 2.83 9.66 10.99
CA ARG A 118 3.46 9.94 9.68
C ARG A 118 3.96 8.67 9.00
N TYR A 119 4.44 7.74 9.77
CA TYR A 119 5.02 6.49 9.29
C TYR A 119 4.09 5.32 9.58
N LEU A 120 4.16 4.29 8.76
CA LEU A 120 3.33 3.09 8.92
C LEU A 120 3.45 2.48 10.33
N ARG A 121 4.65 2.47 10.90
CA ARG A 121 4.90 1.98 12.27
C ARG A 121 4.15 2.76 13.36
N ASP A 122 3.80 4.02 13.09
CA ASP A 122 3.08 4.88 14.04
C ASP A 122 1.56 4.67 13.94
N LEU A 123 1.10 4.07 12.84
CA LEU A 123 -0.31 3.90 12.47
C LEU A 123 -0.83 2.47 12.70
N VAL A 124 0.08 1.52 12.86
CA VAL A 124 -0.24 0.11 13.11
C VAL A 124 0.25 -0.27 14.50
N ASP A 125 -0.67 -0.58 15.38
CA ASP A 125 -0.47 -0.85 16.81
C ASP A 125 -0.58 -2.35 17.17
N ASP A 126 -0.86 -3.20 16.20
CA ASP A 126 -1.06 -4.64 16.35
C ASP A 126 0.00 -5.42 15.56
N GLU A 127 0.60 -6.44 16.23
CA GLU A 127 1.68 -7.23 15.64
C GLU A 127 1.20 -8.05 14.43
N ILE A 128 0.04 -8.68 14.53
CA ILE A 128 -0.52 -9.48 13.43
C ILE A 128 -0.83 -8.59 12.24
N LYS A 129 -1.49 -7.45 12.48
CA LYS A 129 -1.76 -6.45 11.45
C LYS A 129 -0.47 -5.96 10.80
N THR A 130 0.60 -5.73 11.59
CA THR A 130 1.91 -5.34 11.08
C THR A 130 2.49 -6.38 10.11
N ILE A 131 2.41 -7.66 10.46
CA ILE A 131 2.88 -8.77 9.60
C ILE A 131 2.07 -8.78 8.30
N ARG A 132 0.74 -8.74 8.37
CA ARG A 132 -0.15 -8.77 7.20
C ARG A 132 0.06 -7.59 6.26
N VAL A 133 0.22 -6.38 6.82
CA VAL A 133 0.54 -5.19 6.01
C VAL A 133 1.90 -5.32 5.33
N LYS A 134 2.92 -5.90 5.98
CA LYS A 134 4.20 -6.19 5.34
C LYS A 134 4.06 -7.19 4.18
N ASP A 135 3.24 -8.21 4.32
CA ASP A 135 2.98 -9.18 3.25
C ASP A 135 2.25 -8.52 2.06
N PHE A 136 1.28 -7.66 2.35
CA PHE A 136 0.65 -6.82 1.32
C PHE A 136 1.67 -5.91 0.61
N LEU A 137 2.59 -5.26 1.33
CA LEU A 137 3.65 -4.44 0.71
C LEU A 137 4.56 -5.27 -0.19
N LYS A 138 4.89 -6.51 0.18
CA LYS A 138 5.62 -7.44 -0.69
C LYS A 138 4.82 -7.75 -1.96
N ALA A 139 3.52 -8.03 -1.83
CA ALA A 139 2.66 -8.32 -2.98
C ALA A 139 2.63 -7.15 -3.97
N ILE A 140 2.46 -5.91 -3.49
CA ILE A 140 2.51 -4.69 -4.31
C ILE A 140 3.86 -4.52 -5.00
N LEU A 141 4.95 -4.75 -4.28
CA LEU A 141 6.30 -4.57 -4.82
C LEU A 141 6.66 -5.61 -5.89
N LEU A 142 6.21 -6.85 -5.71
CA LEU A 142 6.69 -7.99 -6.48
C LEU A 142 5.72 -8.50 -7.55
N GLY A 143 4.44 -8.14 -7.50
CA GLY A 143 3.50 -8.69 -8.50
C GLY A 143 2.16 -7.99 -8.63
N MET A 144 1.56 -7.53 -7.53
CA MET A 144 0.21 -6.98 -7.54
C MET A 144 0.15 -5.58 -8.17
N PHE A 145 -0.83 -5.36 -9.04
CA PHE A 145 -1.26 -4.04 -9.52
C PHE A 145 -2.66 -3.73 -9.00
N SER A 146 -2.93 -2.46 -8.69
CA SER A 146 -4.22 -2.06 -8.12
C SER A 146 -5.41 -2.22 -9.08
N GLY A 147 -5.20 -2.00 -10.37
CA GLY A 147 -6.27 -1.97 -11.38
C GLY A 147 -6.37 -3.23 -12.25
N THR A 148 -5.57 -4.26 -12.00
CA THR A 148 -5.54 -5.51 -12.79
C THR A 148 -5.74 -6.69 -11.85
N PRO A 149 -6.57 -7.69 -12.20
CA PRO A 149 -6.72 -8.89 -11.38
C PRO A 149 -5.38 -9.56 -11.10
N TRP A 150 -5.08 -9.78 -9.84
CA TRP A 150 -3.88 -10.46 -9.38
C TRP A 150 -4.21 -11.91 -9.05
N ASP A 151 -3.37 -12.83 -9.51
CA ASP A 151 -3.53 -14.28 -9.32
C ASP A 151 -2.85 -14.81 -8.03
N GLY A 152 -2.18 -13.92 -7.27
CA GLY A 152 -1.39 -14.29 -6.09
C GLY A 152 0.09 -14.49 -6.39
N ALA A 153 0.49 -14.53 -7.66
CA ALA A 153 1.88 -14.76 -8.04
C ALA A 153 2.73 -13.49 -7.98
N TYR A 154 4.00 -13.67 -7.66
CA TYR A 154 5.00 -12.63 -7.78
C TYR A 154 5.68 -12.70 -9.16
N THR A 155 5.69 -11.59 -9.88
CA THR A 155 6.29 -11.49 -11.22
C THR A 155 7.77 -11.11 -11.18
N CYS A 156 8.25 -10.58 -10.05
CA CYS A 156 9.69 -10.36 -9.82
C CYS A 156 10.21 -11.13 -8.61
N ASN A 157 11.53 -11.34 -8.61
CA ASN A 157 12.27 -12.03 -7.59
C ASN A 157 12.81 -11.09 -6.50
N GLY A 158 12.71 -9.77 -6.70
CA GLY A 158 13.18 -8.80 -5.72
C GLY A 158 13.18 -7.36 -6.20
N LEU A 159 13.93 -6.53 -5.50
CA LEU A 159 14.05 -5.10 -5.72
C LEU A 159 15.51 -4.68 -5.80
N VAL A 160 15.78 -3.71 -6.67
CA VAL A 160 16.98 -2.88 -6.63
C VAL A 160 16.57 -1.48 -6.16
N VAL A 161 17.10 -1.02 -5.04
CA VAL A 161 16.87 0.33 -4.53
C VAL A 161 18.09 1.18 -4.81
N VAL A 162 17.93 2.24 -5.60
CA VAL A 162 18.96 3.24 -5.86
C VAL A 162 18.79 4.35 -4.82
N ARG A 163 19.74 4.46 -3.90
CA ARG A 163 19.73 5.43 -2.81
C ARG A 163 20.18 6.82 -3.29
N LYS A 164 19.91 7.84 -2.48
CA LYS A 164 20.30 9.24 -2.77
C LYS A 164 21.80 9.47 -2.87
N ASP A 165 22.59 8.68 -2.14
CA ASP A 165 24.05 8.68 -2.17
C ASP A 165 24.66 7.92 -3.36
N GLY A 166 23.81 7.28 -4.18
CA GLY A 166 24.20 6.46 -5.33
C GLY A 166 24.43 4.99 -4.99
N ASP A 167 24.34 4.60 -3.73
CA ASP A 167 24.43 3.21 -3.33
C ASP A 167 23.27 2.38 -3.86
N LEU A 168 23.55 1.12 -4.16
CA LEU A 168 22.56 0.16 -4.62
C LEU A 168 22.31 -0.88 -3.52
N LEU A 169 21.04 -1.05 -3.16
CA LEU A 169 20.59 -2.13 -2.28
C LEU A 169 19.82 -3.15 -3.10
N LEU A 170 20.28 -4.39 -3.06
CA LEU A 170 19.60 -5.53 -3.67
C LEU A 170 18.82 -6.30 -2.61
N TYR A 171 17.51 -6.38 -2.77
CA TYR A 171 16.63 -7.25 -1.99
C TYR A 171 16.20 -8.42 -2.87
N HIS A 172 16.71 -9.60 -2.59
CA HIS A 172 16.31 -10.83 -3.26
C HIS A 172 15.32 -11.61 -2.38
N VAL A 173 14.16 -11.90 -2.94
CA VAL A 173 13.18 -12.78 -2.31
C VAL A 173 13.40 -14.18 -2.88
N ILE A 174 13.96 -15.06 -2.06
CA ILE A 174 14.09 -16.48 -2.42
C ILE A 174 12.67 -17.04 -2.41
N LYS A 175 12.18 -17.42 -3.58
CA LYS A 175 10.97 -18.24 -3.66
C LYS A 175 11.37 -19.65 -3.24
N ASP A 176 10.63 -20.23 -2.28
CA ASP A 176 10.70 -21.66 -2.07
C ASP A 176 10.39 -22.31 -3.41
N MET A 177 11.36 -23.05 -3.94
CA MET A 177 11.10 -23.86 -5.12
C MET A 177 10.09 -24.92 -4.67
N GLU A 178 8.89 -24.89 -5.22
CA GLU A 178 7.99 -26.04 -5.13
C GLU A 178 8.73 -27.22 -5.74
N LEU A 179 9.06 -28.20 -4.88
CA LEU A 179 9.65 -29.48 -5.27
C LEU A 179 8.58 -30.34 -5.95
#